data_67ffa5889afd11b40ef93c8b0430dde2
#
_entry.id   67ffa5889afd11b40ef93c8b0430dde2
#
_cell.length_a   1.000
_cell.length_b   1.000
_cell.length_c   1.000
_cell.angle_alpha   90.00
_cell.angle_beta   90.00
_cell.angle_gamma   90.00
#
_symmetry.space_group_name_H-M   'P 1'
#
loop_
_entity.id
_entity.type
_entity.pdbx_description
1 polymer ?
#
loop_
_entity_poly.entity_id
_entity_poly.type
_entity_poly.pdbx_seq_one_letter_code
_entity_poly.pdbx_strand_id
1 'polypeptide(L)'
;MIKLFLNRLRRDHGVIVGRLSQEVVNRQGIVAGHQYICDTMEREGGCLEPGEYHIMVAKCKCFARQMLFLEPIRDDSSSSSFLPLPETCKLCRMERKSHEFGCLEELYALPCPMMQPGNGPFRLRQGGILIGEAHAPGFVLRSQELFLQLFDRVKKAMVRGSEVVVEVG
;
A
#
# COMPACT_ATOMS: atom_id res chain seq x y z
N MET A 1 -12.39 -12.69 5.97
CA MET A 1 -11.08 -12.09 5.73
C MET A 1 -10.74 -12.24 4.25
N ILE A 2 -10.14 -11.23 3.63
CA ILE A 2 -9.55 -11.30 2.28
C ILE A 2 -8.05 -11.17 2.43
N LYS A 3 -7.30 -12.14 1.88
CA LYS A 3 -5.84 -12.12 1.91
C LYS A 3 -5.28 -11.78 0.54
N LEU A 4 -4.45 -10.74 0.49
CA LEU A 4 -3.67 -10.32 -0.67
C LEU A 4 -2.20 -10.71 -0.46
N PHE A 5 -1.48 -10.91 -1.56
CA PHE A 5 -0.06 -11.22 -1.56
C PHE A 5 0.67 -10.27 -2.49
N LEU A 6 1.66 -9.58 -1.96
CA LEU A 6 2.60 -8.77 -2.71
C LEU A 6 3.92 -9.54 -2.79
N ASN A 7 4.15 -10.18 -3.92
CA ASN A 7 5.39 -10.89 -4.19
C ASN A 7 6.35 -10.00 -4.96
N ARG A 8 7.51 -9.72 -4.40
CA ARG A 8 8.59 -8.97 -5.07
C ARG A 8 9.30 -9.89 -6.05
N LEU A 9 9.29 -9.52 -7.33
CA LEU A 9 9.79 -10.37 -8.41
C LEU A 9 11.20 -10.03 -8.84
N ARG A 10 11.53 -8.74 -8.87
CA ARG A 10 12.85 -8.27 -9.31
C ARG A 10 13.20 -6.91 -8.72
N ARG A 11 14.49 -6.65 -8.63
CA ARG A 11 15.07 -5.34 -8.29
C ARG A 11 15.87 -4.85 -9.48
N ASP A 12 15.65 -3.62 -9.88
CA ASP A 12 16.28 -3.06 -11.06
C ASP A 12 16.32 -1.52 -10.96
N HIS A 13 17.52 -0.94 -11.06
CA HIS A 13 17.74 0.51 -11.06
C HIS A 13 17.08 1.26 -9.90
N GLY A 14 17.18 0.73 -8.68
CA GLY A 14 16.60 1.35 -7.47
C GLY A 14 15.09 1.16 -7.33
N VAL A 15 14.51 0.28 -8.13
CA VAL A 15 13.09 -0.06 -8.16
C VAL A 15 12.89 -1.52 -7.83
N ILE A 16 11.88 -1.80 -7.01
CA ILE A 16 11.40 -3.15 -6.77
C ILE A 16 10.09 -3.32 -7.52
N VAL A 17 10.07 -4.25 -8.47
CA VAL A 17 8.86 -4.63 -9.18
C VAL A 17 8.28 -5.87 -8.53
N GLY A 18 7.00 -5.80 -8.19
CA GLY A 18 6.26 -6.89 -7.57
C GLY A 18 4.95 -7.18 -8.30
N ARG A 19 4.25 -8.15 -7.77
CA ARG A 19 2.93 -8.56 -8.25
C ARG A 19 1.99 -8.68 -7.07
N LEU A 20 0.83 -8.05 -7.20
CA LEU A 20 -0.26 -8.17 -6.24
C LEU A 20 -1.24 -9.22 -6.74
N SER A 21 -1.56 -10.18 -5.88
CA SER A 21 -2.54 -11.22 -6.13
C SER A 21 -3.48 -11.38 -4.94
N GLN A 22 -4.62 -11.99 -5.15
CA GLN A 22 -5.58 -12.35 -4.11
C GLN A 22 -5.69 -13.85 -3.98
N GLU A 23 -5.73 -14.35 -2.75
CA GLU A 23 -6.07 -15.72 -2.46
C GLU A 23 -7.51 -16.03 -2.91
N VAL A 24 -7.66 -17.14 -3.62
CA VAL A 24 -8.96 -17.65 -4.04
C VAL A 24 -9.24 -18.91 -3.27
N VAL A 25 -10.32 -18.92 -2.51
CA VAL A 25 -10.79 -20.09 -1.78
C VAL A 25 -12.01 -20.69 -2.48
N ASN A 26 -12.08 -22.02 -2.49
CA ASN A 26 -13.25 -22.75 -3.00
C ASN A 26 -14.43 -22.68 -2.02
N ARG A 27 -15.56 -23.27 -2.39
CA ARG A 27 -16.77 -23.33 -1.52
C ARG A 27 -16.58 -24.06 -0.21
N GLN A 28 -15.53 -24.87 -0.08
CA GLN A 28 -15.17 -25.62 1.12
C GLN A 28 -14.18 -24.85 2.02
N GLY A 29 -13.78 -23.62 1.64
CA GLY A 29 -12.80 -22.80 2.37
C GLY A 29 -11.34 -23.22 2.11
N ILE A 30 -11.09 -24.09 1.11
CA ILE A 30 -9.73 -24.54 0.77
C ILE A 30 -9.15 -23.57 -0.27
N VAL A 31 -7.89 -23.19 -0.10
CA VAL A 31 -7.16 -22.35 -1.04
C VAL A 31 -7.04 -23.07 -2.39
N ALA A 32 -7.66 -22.49 -3.42
CA ALA A 32 -7.65 -23.02 -4.78
C ALA A 32 -6.56 -22.39 -5.65
N GLY A 33 -5.96 -21.28 -5.20
CA GLY A 33 -4.89 -20.59 -5.91
C GLY A 33 -4.88 -19.10 -5.64
N HIS A 34 -4.15 -18.36 -6.50
CA HIS A 34 -4.01 -16.91 -6.43
C HIS A 34 -4.47 -16.26 -7.73
N GLN A 35 -5.36 -15.27 -7.62
CA GLN A 35 -5.79 -14.46 -8.75
C GLN A 35 -4.92 -13.22 -8.84
N TYR A 36 -4.27 -13.01 -9.98
CA TYR A 36 -3.54 -11.78 -10.27
C TYR A 36 -4.47 -10.56 -10.26
N ILE A 37 -4.00 -9.46 -9.67
CA ILE A 37 -4.70 -8.17 -9.63
C ILE A 37 -3.97 -7.14 -10.49
N CYS A 38 -2.70 -6.86 -10.16
CA CYS A 38 -1.88 -5.86 -10.84
C CYS A 38 -0.40 -6.07 -10.51
N ASP A 39 0.46 -5.34 -11.21
CA ASP A 39 1.85 -5.18 -10.78
C ASP A 39 1.96 -4.07 -9.74
N THR A 40 3.07 -4.08 -9.02
CA THR A 40 3.43 -3.07 -8.04
C THR A 40 4.84 -2.57 -8.28
N MET A 41 5.09 -1.33 -7.87
CA MET A 41 6.46 -0.81 -7.79
C MET A 41 6.69 -0.14 -6.45
N GLU A 42 7.88 -0.35 -5.91
CA GLU A 42 8.38 0.29 -4.70
C GLU A 42 9.73 0.93 -4.98
N ARG A 43 10.09 1.93 -4.20
CA ARG A 43 11.44 2.47 -4.20
C ARG A 43 12.33 1.57 -3.35
N GLU A 44 13.46 1.09 -3.86
CA GLU A 44 14.33 0.16 -3.16
C GLU A 44 14.82 0.69 -1.81
N GLY A 45 15.22 1.96 -1.74
CA GLY A 45 15.67 2.60 -0.49
C GLY A 45 14.57 3.00 0.49
N GLY A 46 13.32 2.53 0.31
CA GLY A 46 12.21 2.90 1.18
C GLY A 46 11.02 1.97 1.05
N CYS A 47 11.24 0.72 0.66
CA CYS A 47 10.20 -0.30 0.58
C CYS A 47 9.72 -0.71 1.99
N LEU A 48 8.54 -1.32 2.05
CA LEU A 48 8.04 -1.94 3.27
C LEU A 48 8.91 -3.12 3.68
N GLU A 49 9.02 -3.34 4.98
CA GLU A 49 9.58 -4.59 5.49
C GLU A 49 8.64 -5.77 5.10
N PRO A 50 9.22 -6.98 4.86
CA PRO A 50 8.39 -8.18 4.71
C PRO A 50 7.53 -8.43 5.95
N GLY A 51 6.27 -8.84 5.74
CA GLY A 51 5.34 -9.09 6.83
C GLY A 51 3.87 -8.93 6.43
N GLU A 52 2.99 -9.06 7.39
CA GLU A 52 1.55 -8.89 7.19
C GLU A 52 1.09 -7.51 7.63
N TYR A 53 0.20 -6.92 6.84
CA TYR A 53 -0.34 -5.59 7.05
C TYR A 53 -1.86 -5.57 6.87
N HIS A 54 -2.57 -4.93 7.80
CA HIS A 54 -3.96 -4.57 7.56
C HIS A 54 -4.05 -3.50 6.49
N ILE A 55 -4.97 -3.65 5.56
CA ILE A 55 -5.31 -2.60 4.60
C ILE A 55 -6.49 -1.82 5.15
N MET A 56 -6.33 -0.51 5.26
CA MET A 56 -7.33 0.38 5.82
C MET A 56 -7.64 1.53 4.86
N VAL A 57 -8.92 1.92 4.81
CA VAL A 57 -9.36 3.04 3.98
C VAL A 57 -9.48 4.29 4.84
N ALA A 58 -8.65 5.28 4.57
CA ALA A 58 -8.70 6.55 5.28
C ALA A 58 -8.48 7.75 4.34
N LYS A 59 -8.93 8.94 4.76
CA LYS A 59 -8.71 10.17 4.01
C LYS A 59 -7.25 10.61 4.11
N CYS A 60 -6.60 10.77 2.97
CA CYS A 60 -5.26 11.35 2.88
C CYS A 60 -5.34 12.83 2.50
N LYS A 61 -4.80 13.71 3.35
CA LYS A 61 -4.78 15.17 3.07
C LYS A 61 -3.92 15.49 1.83
N CYS A 62 -2.84 14.75 1.61
CA CYS A 62 -1.92 14.98 0.50
C CYS A 62 -2.53 14.66 -0.86
N PHE A 63 -3.41 13.65 -0.92
CA PHE A 63 -4.14 13.28 -2.13
C PHE A 63 -5.55 13.87 -2.18
N ALA A 64 -6.00 14.54 -1.13
CA ALA A 64 -7.35 15.09 -0.96
C ALA A 64 -8.49 14.07 -1.16
N ARG A 65 -8.20 12.77 -1.00
CA ARG A 65 -9.14 11.67 -1.18
C ARG A 65 -8.87 10.50 -0.23
N GLN A 66 -9.75 9.50 -0.23
CA GLN A 66 -9.53 8.23 0.47
C GLN A 66 -8.44 7.41 -0.23
N MET A 67 -7.55 6.80 0.56
CA MET A 67 -6.43 5.99 0.11
C MET A 67 -6.39 4.69 0.91
N LEU A 68 -5.58 3.72 0.43
CA LEU A 68 -5.34 2.43 1.07
C LEU A 68 -4.06 2.52 1.90
N PHE A 69 -4.21 2.65 3.20
CA PHE A 69 -3.10 2.64 4.16
C PHE A 69 -2.77 1.22 4.60
N LEU A 70 -1.51 1.02 4.97
CA LEU A 70 -0.97 -0.25 5.43
C LEU A 70 -0.51 -0.12 6.88
N GLU A 71 -1.07 -0.93 7.76
CA GLU A 71 -0.72 -0.99 9.18
C GLU A 71 -0.13 -2.37 9.50
N PRO A 72 1.11 -2.44 10.05
CA PRO A 72 1.72 -3.72 10.35
C PRO A 72 0.93 -4.47 11.41
N ILE A 73 0.70 -5.77 11.18
CA ILE A 73 0.13 -6.68 12.15
C ILE A 73 1.25 -7.07 13.10
N ARG A 74 1.12 -6.72 14.38
CA ARG A 74 2.09 -7.07 15.42
C ARG A 74 1.52 -8.21 16.26
N ASP A 75 2.33 -9.22 16.51
CA ASP A 75 1.98 -10.37 17.34
C ASP A 75 1.92 -10.05 18.86
N ASP A 76 2.15 -8.81 19.24
CA ASP A 76 2.12 -8.41 20.64
C ASP A 76 0.68 -8.44 21.20
N SER A 77 0.42 -9.42 22.04
CA SER A 77 -0.80 -9.59 22.84
C SER A 77 -1.04 -8.50 23.88
N SER A 78 -0.34 -7.38 23.82
CA SER A 78 -0.49 -6.23 24.71
C SER A 78 -1.10 -5.05 23.96
N SER A 79 -2.39 -4.86 24.23
CA SER A 79 -3.21 -3.70 23.89
C SER A 79 -3.43 -3.43 22.40
N SER A 80 -4.57 -3.91 21.91
CA SER A 80 -5.25 -3.36 20.75
C SER A 80 -5.71 -1.92 21.04
N SER A 81 -4.79 -0.99 21.07
CA SER A 81 -5.15 0.41 20.87
C SER A 81 -5.28 0.58 19.36
N PHE A 82 -6.49 0.41 18.84
CA PHE A 82 -6.88 0.96 17.55
C PHE A 82 -6.60 2.46 17.58
N LEU A 83 -5.38 2.83 17.26
CA LEU A 83 -5.08 4.23 17.00
C LEU A 83 -5.84 4.60 15.73
N PRO A 84 -6.72 5.59 15.77
CA PRO A 84 -7.43 6.02 14.58
C PRO A 84 -6.40 6.43 13.52
N LEU A 85 -6.51 5.85 12.35
CA LEU A 85 -5.66 5.96 11.16
C LEU A 85 -5.13 7.33 10.73
N PRO A 86 -5.78 8.47 11.01
CA PRO A 86 -5.17 9.77 10.73
C PRO A 86 -3.84 9.97 11.43
N GLU A 87 -3.52 9.11 12.39
CA GLU A 87 -2.32 9.24 13.20
C GLU A 87 -1.08 8.57 12.62
N THR A 88 -1.19 7.66 11.65
CA THR A 88 -0.06 6.94 11.07
C THR A 88 0.72 7.75 10.03
N CYS A 89 0.10 8.67 9.33
CA CYS A 89 0.80 9.58 8.42
C CYS A 89 1.19 10.87 9.14
N LYS A 90 2.44 11.00 9.56
CA LYS A 90 2.96 12.22 10.20
C LYS A 90 2.65 13.48 9.40
N LEU A 91 2.65 13.42 8.06
CA LEU A 91 2.31 14.54 7.19
C LEU A 91 0.83 14.91 7.18
N CYS A 92 -0.06 13.93 7.35
CA CYS A 92 -1.47 14.20 7.50
C CYS A 92 -1.79 14.85 8.85
N ARG A 93 -0.92 14.65 9.87
CA ARG A 93 -1.00 15.30 11.19
C ARG A 93 -0.45 16.72 11.20
N MET A 94 0.59 16.97 10.42
CA MET A 94 1.20 18.29 10.40
C MET A 94 0.23 19.24 9.70
N GLU A 95 -0.44 20.07 10.46
CA GLU A 95 -0.97 21.33 9.93
C GLU A 95 0.18 22.00 9.22
N ARG A 96 -0.06 22.43 7.97
CA ARG A 96 0.95 23.03 7.09
C ARG A 96 1.65 24.19 7.78
N LYS A 97 2.65 23.92 8.55
CA LYS A 97 3.74 24.86 8.75
C LYS A 97 4.66 24.66 7.56
N SER A 98 4.30 25.28 6.46
CA SER A 98 4.94 25.15 5.14
C SER A 98 6.39 25.65 5.12
N HIS A 99 6.97 26.00 6.25
CA HIS A 99 8.30 26.58 6.39
C HIS A 99 9.31 25.70 7.14
N GLU A 100 8.92 24.50 7.61
CA GLU A 100 9.82 23.66 8.42
C GLU A 100 10.55 22.58 7.62
N PHE A 101 10.17 22.31 6.37
CA PHE A 101 10.89 21.33 5.54
C PHE A 101 11.89 22.05 4.62
N GLY A 102 13.15 21.91 4.94
CA GLY A 102 14.25 22.53 4.20
C GLY A 102 14.41 22.00 2.78
N CYS A 103 13.98 20.78 2.47
CA CYS A 103 14.03 20.22 1.12
C CYS A 103 12.96 19.13 0.89
N LEU A 104 12.69 18.83 -0.39
CA LEU A 104 11.76 17.77 -0.79
C LEU A 104 12.22 16.37 -0.37
N GLU A 105 13.51 16.14 -0.24
CA GLU A 105 14.10 14.86 0.13
C GLU A 105 13.70 14.46 1.55
N GLU A 106 13.70 15.40 2.50
CA GLU A 106 13.24 15.17 3.88
C GLU A 106 11.76 14.75 3.91
N LEU A 107 10.95 15.34 3.05
CA LEU A 107 9.54 15.00 2.92
C LEU A 107 9.33 13.56 2.45
N TYR A 108 10.14 13.07 1.51
CA TYR A 108 10.07 11.71 1.00
C TYR A 108 10.64 10.66 1.96
N ALA A 109 11.46 11.07 2.91
CA ALA A 109 11.98 10.19 3.96
C ALA A 109 10.95 9.85 5.04
N LEU A 110 9.84 10.60 5.13
CA LEU A 110 8.79 10.34 6.12
C LEU A 110 7.99 9.07 5.76
N PRO A 111 7.79 8.16 6.74
CA PRO A 111 6.99 6.96 6.51
C PRO A 111 5.55 7.31 6.12
N CYS A 112 5.10 6.73 5.03
CA CYS A 112 3.72 6.82 4.57
C CYS A 112 3.33 5.51 3.87
N PRO A 113 3.17 4.41 4.63
CA PRO A 113 2.86 3.10 4.09
C PRO A 113 1.45 3.11 3.50
N MET A 114 1.37 3.16 2.18
CA MET A 114 0.11 3.17 1.45
C MET A 114 0.27 2.61 0.05
N MET A 115 -0.81 2.05 -0.49
CA MET A 115 -0.97 1.77 -1.91
C MET A 115 -1.53 3.02 -2.59
N GLN A 116 -0.90 3.44 -3.68
CA GLN A 116 -1.23 4.68 -4.36
C GLN A 116 -1.09 4.58 -5.88
N PRO A 117 -1.80 5.43 -6.64
CA PRO A 117 -1.55 5.59 -8.06
C PRO A 117 -0.39 6.56 -8.31
N GLY A 118 0.21 6.49 -9.49
CA GLY A 118 1.26 7.38 -9.96
C GLY A 118 1.92 6.86 -11.24
N ASN A 119 2.94 7.56 -11.72
CA ASN A 119 3.63 7.19 -12.96
C ASN A 119 4.93 6.41 -12.71
N GLY A 120 5.55 6.59 -11.55
CA GLY A 120 6.78 5.90 -11.18
C GLY A 120 7.09 6.01 -9.69
N PRO A 121 7.98 5.16 -9.17
CA PRO A 121 8.21 5.01 -7.73
C PRO A 121 9.13 6.05 -7.11
N PHE A 122 9.84 6.86 -7.90
CA PHE A 122 10.90 7.74 -7.41
C PHE A 122 10.42 8.86 -6.48
N ARG A 123 9.12 9.18 -6.51
CA ARG A 123 8.49 10.13 -5.59
C ARG A 123 7.65 9.45 -4.50
N LEU A 124 7.73 8.13 -4.39
CA LEU A 124 7.09 7.42 -3.29
C LEU A 124 7.80 7.74 -1.98
N ARG A 125 7.01 7.90 -0.95
CA ARG A 125 7.51 7.97 0.42
C ARG A 125 7.90 6.58 0.91
N GLN A 126 8.60 6.54 2.03
CA GLN A 126 8.94 5.29 2.67
C GLN A 126 7.68 4.45 2.94
N GLY A 127 7.69 3.21 2.50
CA GLY A 127 6.57 2.28 2.60
C GLY A 127 5.48 2.49 1.53
N GLY A 128 5.66 3.41 0.59
CA GLY A 128 4.73 3.61 -0.51
C GLY A 128 4.82 2.52 -1.56
N ILE A 129 3.67 2.00 -1.99
CA ILE A 129 3.51 0.99 -3.04
C ILE A 129 2.72 1.61 -4.18
N LEU A 130 3.33 1.67 -5.35
CA LEU A 130 2.69 2.11 -6.58
C LEU A 130 1.94 0.96 -7.22
N ILE A 131 0.69 1.19 -7.57
CA ILE A 131 -0.19 0.23 -8.25
C ILE A 131 -0.23 0.53 -9.74
N GLY A 132 -0.07 -0.47 -10.61
CA GLY A 132 -0.15 -0.29 -12.05
C GLY A 132 0.23 -1.53 -12.82
N GLU A 133 0.52 -1.37 -14.11
CA GLU A 133 1.16 -2.36 -14.97
C GLU A 133 2.62 -1.95 -15.15
N ALA A 134 3.56 -2.79 -14.75
CA ALA A 134 4.98 -2.54 -14.91
C ALA A 134 5.36 -2.61 -16.41
N HIS A 135 5.75 -1.47 -16.98
CA HIS A 135 6.09 -1.39 -18.41
C HIS A 135 7.60 -1.32 -18.65
N ALA A 136 8.29 -0.48 -17.89
CA ALA A 136 9.74 -0.31 -17.95
C ALA A 136 10.27 -0.05 -16.54
N PRO A 137 11.59 -0.14 -16.31
CA PRO A 137 12.17 0.23 -15.03
C PRO A 137 11.73 1.65 -14.61
N GLY A 138 11.05 1.72 -13.47
CA GLY A 138 10.58 2.99 -12.94
C GLY A 138 9.36 3.61 -13.62
N PHE A 139 8.61 2.86 -14.44
CA PHE A 139 7.42 3.36 -15.10
C PHE A 139 6.26 2.37 -15.06
N VAL A 140 5.06 2.85 -14.71
CA VAL A 140 3.82 2.07 -14.70
C VAL A 140 2.77 2.69 -15.60
N LEU A 141 1.96 1.82 -16.21
CA LEU A 141 0.79 2.18 -17.01
C LEU A 141 -0.50 1.88 -16.23
N ARG A 142 -1.59 2.50 -16.64
CA ARG A 142 -2.95 2.29 -16.10
C ARG A 142 -3.07 2.38 -14.57
N SER A 143 -2.15 3.08 -13.94
CA SER A 143 -2.03 3.12 -12.48
C SER A 143 -3.30 3.64 -11.81
N GLN A 144 -3.89 4.73 -12.31
CA GLN A 144 -5.12 5.30 -11.74
C GLN A 144 -6.30 4.34 -11.85
N GLU A 145 -6.46 3.67 -12.98
CA GLU A 145 -7.55 2.72 -13.23
C GLU A 145 -7.43 1.51 -12.30
N LEU A 146 -6.25 0.88 -12.26
CA LEU A 146 -6.00 -0.30 -11.45
C LEU A 146 -6.08 0.01 -9.95
N PHE A 147 -5.62 1.18 -9.53
CA PHE A 147 -5.78 1.64 -8.15
C PHE A 147 -7.27 1.76 -7.79
N LEU A 148 -8.11 2.35 -8.64
CA LEU A 148 -9.54 2.48 -8.37
C LEU A 148 -10.23 1.11 -8.30
N GLN A 149 -9.87 0.17 -9.17
CA GLN A 149 -10.40 -1.20 -9.13
C GLN A 149 -10.02 -1.90 -7.81
N LEU A 150 -8.76 -1.77 -7.38
CA LEU A 150 -8.31 -2.32 -6.10
C LEU A 150 -9.02 -1.64 -4.93
N PHE A 151 -9.10 -0.31 -4.95
CA PHE A 151 -9.78 0.48 -3.92
C PHE A 151 -11.25 0.06 -3.75
N ASP A 152 -11.99 -0.06 -4.85
CA ASP A 152 -13.40 -0.49 -4.82
C ASP A 152 -13.55 -1.93 -4.30
N ARG A 153 -12.62 -2.82 -4.66
CA ARG A 153 -12.59 -4.21 -4.16
C ARG A 153 -12.42 -4.22 -2.63
N VAL A 154 -11.41 -3.51 -2.12
CA VAL A 154 -11.14 -3.40 -0.68
C VAL A 154 -12.32 -2.77 0.05
N LYS A 155 -12.83 -1.65 -0.44
CA LYS A 155 -13.96 -0.94 0.17
C LYS A 155 -15.22 -1.81 0.23
N LYS A 156 -15.55 -2.54 -0.83
CA LYS A 156 -16.68 -3.48 -0.86
C LYS A 156 -16.51 -4.61 0.16
N ALA A 157 -15.30 -5.11 0.33
CA ALA A 157 -15.01 -6.14 1.33
C ALA A 157 -15.23 -5.61 2.75
N MET A 158 -14.70 -4.43 3.05
CA MET A 158 -14.85 -3.79 4.37
C MET A 158 -16.30 -3.47 4.70
N VAL A 159 -17.08 -2.98 3.75
CA VAL A 159 -18.54 -2.72 3.93
C VAL A 159 -19.29 -4.02 4.27
N ARG A 160 -18.83 -5.17 3.78
CA ARG A 160 -19.39 -6.49 4.11
C ARG A 160 -18.85 -7.07 5.43
N GLY A 161 -18.09 -6.29 6.20
CA GLY A 161 -17.48 -6.73 7.45
C GLY A 161 -16.26 -7.64 7.29
N SER A 162 -15.69 -7.72 6.08
CA SER A 162 -14.47 -8.50 5.85
C SER A 162 -13.25 -7.64 6.11
N GLU A 163 -12.34 -8.19 6.90
CA GLU A 163 -10.99 -7.68 7.05
C GLU A 163 -10.18 -7.93 5.76
N VAL A 164 -9.30 -7.01 5.40
CA VAL A 164 -8.40 -7.14 4.26
C VAL A 164 -6.95 -7.03 4.74
N VAL A 165 -6.17 -8.06 4.45
CA VAL A 165 -4.77 -8.16 4.84
C VAL A 165 -3.92 -8.31 3.59
N VAL A 166 -2.73 -7.73 3.57
CA VAL A 166 -1.70 -7.99 2.56
C VAL A 166 -0.46 -8.55 3.22
N GLU A 167 0.02 -9.68 2.70
CA GLU A 167 1.32 -10.24 3.01
C GLU A 167 2.34 -9.72 1.99
N VAL A 168 3.42 -9.12 2.48
CA VAL A 168 4.53 -8.57 1.70
C VAL A 168 5.74 -9.47 1.84
N GLY A 169 6.22 -10.00 0.70
CA GLY A 169 7.38 -10.92 0.66
C GLY A 169 8.39 -10.61 -0.44
#